data_85938d9984b36536eb75e9e7656386fa
#
_entry.id   85938d9984b36536eb75e9e7656386fa
#
_cell.length_a   1.000
_cell.length_b   1.000
_cell.length_c   1.000
_cell.angle_alpha   90.00
_cell.angle_beta   90.00
_cell.angle_gamma   90.00
#
_symmetry.space_group_name_H-M   'P 1'
#
loop_
_entity.id
_entity.type
_entity.pdbx_description
1 polymer ?
#
loop_
_entity_poly.entity_id
_entity_poly.type
_entity_poly.pdbx_seq_one_letter_code
_entity_poly.pdbx_strand_id
1 'polypeptide(L)'
;MTDAGSLTQLGSSVALPASPDAAALEKVANPHIAERYIVRFTCPEFAAICPVNGQPDFAHIVIDYLPGNFLVESKSLKLYLGAFRNHGAFHEDFMVAITKRLVAEIAPQWLRIGGYW
;
A
#
# COMPACT_ATOMS: atom_id res chain seq x y z
N MET A 1 17.62 4.50 -12.84
CA MET A 1 16.80 3.33 -12.47
C MET A 1 17.03 3.01 -11.01
N THR A 2 15.96 2.78 -10.25
CA THR A 2 16.09 2.34 -8.87
C THR A 2 16.63 0.93 -8.82
N ASP A 3 17.70 0.75 -8.09
CA ASP A 3 18.36 -0.52 -7.91
C ASP A 3 17.63 -1.31 -6.81
N ALA A 4 17.39 -2.61 -7.03
CA ALA A 4 16.85 -3.50 -6.01
C ALA A 4 17.75 -3.55 -4.77
N GLY A 5 19.05 -3.25 -4.87
CA GLY A 5 19.97 -3.15 -3.75
C GLY A 5 19.66 -2.02 -2.78
N SER A 6 18.87 -1.00 -3.18
CA SER A 6 18.43 0.07 -2.29
C SER A 6 17.22 -0.30 -1.45
N LEU A 7 16.56 -1.42 -1.75
CA LEU A 7 15.39 -1.90 -1.02
C LEU A 7 15.83 -2.61 0.26
N THR A 8 15.05 -2.45 1.32
CA THR A 8 15.37 -3.00 2.63
C THR A 8 14.52 -4.19 3.03
N GLN A 9 13.39 -4.43 2.34
CA GLN A 9 12.40 -5.43 2.72
C GLN A 9 12.32 -6.60 1.74
N LEU A 10 12.40 -6.34 0.45
CA LEU A 10 12.34 -7.39 -0.56
C LEU A 10 13.52 -8.37 -0.39
N GLY A 11 13.20 -9.67 -0.33
CA GLY A 11 14.20 -10.72 -0.14
C GLY A 11 14.70 -10.87 1.29
N SER A 12 14.20 -10.06 2.22
CA SER A 12 14.56 -10.10 3.64
C SER A 12 13.47 -10.70 4.49
N SER A 13 13.84 -11.23 5.65
CA SER A 13 12.91 -11.63 6.70
C SER A 13 12.62 -10.39 7.55
N VAL A 14 11.47 -9.78 7.35
CA VAL A 14 11.09 -8.52 8.01
C VAL A 14 9.85 -8.75 8.86
N ALA A 15 9.90 -8.30 10.11
CA ALA A 15 8.72 -8.33 10.97
C ALA A 15 7.64 -7.39 10.46
N LEU A 16 6.36 -7.76 10.67
CA LEU A 16 5.25 -6.93 10.32
C LEU A 16 5.29 -5.65 11.18
N PRO A 17 5.19 -4.44 10.58
CA PRO A 17 5.23 -3.19 11.34
C PRO A 17 4.13 -3.11 12.39
N ALA A 18 4.42 -2.43 13.50
CA ALA A 18 3.46 -2.29 14.60
C ALA A 18 2.30 -1.36 14.25
N SER A 19 2.52 -0.40 13.34
CA SER A 19 1.52 0.56 12.91
C SER A 19 1.78 0.98 11.45
N PRO A 20 0.77 1.54 10.75
CA PRO A 20 0.99 2.06 9.41
C PRO A 20 2.06 3.14 9.32
N ASP A 21 2.15 4.00 10.34
CA ASP A 21 3.15 5.07 10.36
C ASP A 21 4.58 4.53 10.51
N ALA A 22 4.74 3.37 11.15
CA ALA A 22 6.03 2.71 11.29
C ALA A 22 6.45 1.96 10.03
N ALA A 23 5.55 1.73 9.10
CA ALA A 23 5.84 0.97 7.88
C ALA A 23 6.63 1.83 6.89
N ALA A 24 7.65 1.22 6.29
CA ALA A 24 8.41 1.84 5.21
C ALA A 24 7.83 1.38 3.86
N LEU A 25 7.24 2.30 3.12
CA LEU A 25 6.75 2.03 1.77
C LEU A 25 7.87 2.35 0.79
N GLU A 26 8.26 1.38 -0.03
CA GLU A 26 9.41 1.49 -0.91
C GLU A 26 8.98 1.56 -2.37
N LYS A 27 9.85 2.11 -3.21
CA LYS A 27 9.58 2.30 -4.63
C LYS A 27 10.78 1.89 -5.48
N VAL A 28 10.47 1.56 -6.74
CA VAL A 28 11.50 1.29 -7.75
C VAL A 28 11.21 2.16 -8.97
N ALA A 29 12.23 2.41 -9.78
CA ALA A 29 12.04 3.15 -11.02
C ALA A 29 11.13 2.39 -11.98
N ASN A 30 10.24 3.11 -12.66
CA ASN A 30 9.38 2.53 -13.69
C ASN A 30 10.24 2.25 -14.94
N PRO A 31 10.45 0.98 -15.32
CA PRO A 31 11.30 0.65 -16.48
C PRO A 31 10.61 0.92 -17.82
N HIS A 32 9.30 1.22 -17.81
CA HIS A 32 8.50 1.45 -19.02
C HIS A 32 7.86 2.84 -18.98
N ILE A 33 8.64 3.87 -18.71
CA ILE A 33 8.13 5.23 -18.50
C ILE A 33 7.41 5.79 -19.73
N ALA A 34 7.76 5.32 -20.93
CA ALA A 34 7.12 5.76 -22.17
C ALA A 34 5.76 5.07 -22.41
N GLU A 35 5.45 4.04 -21.65
CA GLU A 35 4.23 3.27 -21.84
C GLU A 35 3.14 3.71 -20.85
N ARG A 36 1.89 3.62 -21.29
CA ARG A 36 0.74 3.87 -20.43
C ARG A 36 0.09 2.52 -20.11
N TYR A 37 0.18 2.12 -18.85
CA TYR A 37 -0.37 0.84 -18.40
C TYR A 37 -0.89 0.98 -16.97
N ILE A 38 -1.80 0.09 -16.60
CA ILE A 38 -2.40 0.09 -15.26
C ILE A 38 -1.77 -1.05 -14.47
N VAL A 39 -1.32 -0.72 -13.26
CA VAL A 39 -0.90 -1.71 -12.26
C VAL A 39 -2.05 -1.92 -11.30
N ARG A 40 -2.40 -3.18 -11.05
CA ARG A 40 -3.41 -3.53 -10.04
C ARG A 40 -2.79 -4.38 -8.95
N PHE A 41 -3.02 -3.97 -7.71
CA PHE A 41 -2.80 -4.81 -6.55
C PHE A 41 -4.13 -5.14 -5.90
N THR A 42 -4.28 -6.39 -5.46
CA THR A 42 -5.44 -6.82 -4.69
C THR A 42 -4.97 -7.34 -3.34
N CYS A 43 -5.68 -6.94 -2.29
CA CYS A 43 -5.40 -7.41 -0.93
C CYS A 43 -6.71 -7.90 -0.34
N PRO A 44 -7.04 -9.21 -0.50
CA PRO A 44 -8.30 -9.75 0.00
C PRO A 44 -8.29 -10.00 1.50
N GLU A 45 -7.14 -9.94 2.13
CA GLU A 45 -6.95 -10.23 3.54
C GLU A 45 -6.72 -8.98 4.40
N PHE A 46 -7.13 -7.79 3.94
CA PHE A 46 -6.97 -6.58 4.73
C PHE A 46 -7.76 -6.67 6.02
N ALA A 47 -7.12 -6.36 7.13
CA ALA A 47 -7.73 -6.39 8.46
C ALA A 47 -7.43 -5.08 9.21
N ALA A 48 -8.40 -4.64 9.99
CA ALA A 48 -8.32 -3.45 10.82
C ALA A 48 -9.22 -3.64 12.04
N ILE A 49 -9.40 -2.60 12.83
CA ILE A 49 -10.23 -2.66 14.04
C ILE A 49 -11.33 -1.62 13.93
N CYS A 50 -12.54 -2.01 14.29
CA CYS A 50 -13.65 -1.07 14.44
C CYS A 50 -13.33 -0.07 15.57
N PRO A 51 -13.38 1.25 15.30
CA PRO A 51 -13.02 2.23 16.32
C PRO A 51 -14.02 2.37 17.45
N VAL A 52 -15.23 1.78 17.28
CA VAL A 52 -16.30 1.86 18.26
C VAL A 52 -16.23 0.71 19.26
N ASN A 53 -16.08 -0.52 18.79
CA ASN A 53 -16.18 -1.72 19.63
C ASN A 53 -14.90 -2.57 19.69
N GLY A 54 -13.86 -2.20 18.95
CA GLY A 54 -12.57 -2.92 18.94
C GLY A 54 -12.62 -4.28 18.26
N GLN A 55 -13.69 -4.64 17.59
CA GLN A 55 -13.80 -5.89 16.85
C GLN A 55 -13.06 -5.81 15.52
N PRO A 56 -12.54 -6.93 15.00
CA PRO A 56 -11.86 -6.91 13.71
C PRO A 56 -12.83 -6.62 12.55
N ASP A 57 -12.35 -5.77 11.64
CA ASP A 57 -12.99 -5.50 10.36
C ASP A 57 -12.12 -6.07 9.26
N PHE A 58 -12.72 -6.59 8.21
CA PHE A 58 -12.02 -7.18 7.08
C PHE A 58 -12.47 -6.53 5.78
N ALA A 59 -11.56 -6.42 4.85
CA ALA A 59 -11.86 -5.86 3.54
C ALA A 59 -11.03 -6.51 2.44
N HIS A 60 -11.56 -6.45 1.23
CA HIS A 60 -10.81 -6.68 0.01
C HIS A 60 -10.44 -5.30 -0.55
N ILE A 61 -9.16 -4.99 -0.59
CA ILE A 61 -8.65 -3.72 -1.12
C ILE A 61 -8.17 -3.94 -2.55
N VAL A 62 -8.58 -3.05 -3.44
CA VAL A 62 -8.12 -3.03 -4.83
C VAL A 62 -7.49 -1.67 -5.11
N ILE A 63 -6.25 -1.67 -5.55
CA ILE A 63 -5.49 -0.47 -5.89
C ILE A 63 -5.13 -0.55 -7.36
N ASP A 64 -5.60 0.43 -8.14
CA ASP A 64 -5.25 0.59 -9.54
C ASP A 64 -4.49 1.90 -9.70
N TYR A 65 -3.37 1.89 -10.41
CA TYR A 65 -2.68 3.14 -10.71
C TYR A 65 -2.00 3.12 -12.07
N LEU A 66 -1.89 4.31 -12.65
CA LEU A 66 -1.10 4.57 -13.85
C LEU A 66 0.24 5.12 -13.40
N PRO A 67 1.34 4.37 -13.56
CA PRO A 67 2.64 4.81 -13.05
C PRO A 67 3.15 6.07 -13.74
N GLY A 68 3.82 6.92 -12.96
CA GLY A 68 4.71 7.95 -13.44
C GLY A 68 6.14 7.39 -13.47
N ASN A 69 7.05 8.08 -12.78
CA ASN A 69 8.45 7.69 -12.74
C ASN A 69 8.74 6.45 -11.88
N PHE A 70 7.83 6.09 -10.98
CA PHE A 70 8.07 5.05 -9.98
C PHE A 70 6.94 4.03 -9.91
N LEU A 71 7.33 2.81 -9.52
CA LEU A 71 6.41 1.75 -9.12
C LEU A 71 6.52 1.54 -7.62
N VAL A 72 5.42 1.19 -6.95
CA VAL A 72 5.51 0.76 -5.57
C VAL A 72 6.08 -0.65 -5.50
N GLU A 73 6.98 -0.90 -4.55
CA GLU A 73 7.52 -2.23 -4.33
C GLU A 73 6.49 -3.09 -3.57
N SER A 74 6.16 -4.26 -4.10
CA SER A 74 5.00 -5.05 -3.69
C SER A 74 5.10 -5.61 -2.25
N LYS A 75 6.30 -6.03 -1.82
CA LYS A 75 6.46 -6.55 -0.46
C LYS A 75 6.32 -5.44 0.59
N SER A 76 6.86 -4.26 0.33
CA SER A 76 6.68 -3.12 1.22
C SER A 76 5.21 -2.70 1.30
N LEU A 77 4.49 -2.76 0.18
CA LEU A 77 3.05 -2.50 0.16
C LEU A 77 2.31 -3.52 1.03
N LYS A 78 2.62 -4.80 0.89
CA LYS A 78 2.02 -5.86 1.69
C LYS A 78 2.23 -5.62 3.19
N LEU A 79 3.45 -5.27 3.59
CA LEU A 79 3.77 -4.98 4.99
C LEU A 79 3.05 -3.73 5.49
N TYR A 80 2.95 -2.70 4.65
CA TYR A 80 2.22 -1.49 4.98
C TYR A 80 0.73 -1.79 5.21
N LEU A 81 0.08 -2.51 4.30
CA LEU A 81 -1.33 -2.86 4.44
C LEU A 81 -1.56 -3.76 5.66
N GLY A 82 -0.66 -4.70 5.92
CA GLY A 82 -0.74 -5.56 7.11
C GLY A 82 -0.56 -4.80 8.43
N ALA A 83 0.07 -3.64 8.39
CA ALA A 83 0.30 -2.81 9.57
C ALA A 83 -0.99 -2.20 10.15
N PHE A 84 -2.08 -2.21 9.39
CA PHE A 84 -3.38 -1.69 9.85
C PHE A 84 -4.13 -2.66 10.77
N ARG A 85 -3.69 -3.89 10.93
CA ARG A 85 -4.42 -4.96 11.64
C ARG A 85 -4.85 -4.61 13.06
N ASN A 86 -4.09 -3.76 13.75
CA ASN A 86 -4.39 -3.30 15.11
C ASN A 86 -4.75 -1.81 15.16
N HIS A 87 -5.05 -1.23 14.01
CA HIS A 87 -5.34 0.20 13.89
C HIS A 87 -6.84 0.39 13.72
N GLY A 88 -7.43 1.26 14.56
CA GLY A 88 -8.87 1.54 14.53
C GLY A 88 -9.17 2.85 13.85
N ALA A 89 -10.03 2.79 12.84
CA ALA A 89 -10.57 3.98 12.16
C ALA A 89 -11.82 3.58 11.37
N PHE A 90 -12.55 4.55 10.87
CA PHE A 90 -13.63 4.27 9.94
C PHE A 90 -13.08 3.81 8.59
N HIS A 91 -13.87 3.05 7.84
CA HIS A 91 -13.45 2.46 6.57
C HIS A 91 -12.92 3.51 5.58
N GLU A 92 -13.63 4.63 5.49
CA GLU A 92 -13.28 5.74 4.60
C GLU A 92 -11.92 6.36 4.96
N ASP A 93 -11.61 6.45 6.23
CA ASP A 93 -10.33 7.00 6.70
C ASP A 93 -9.16 6.13 6.26
N PHE A 94 -9.32 4.80 6.29
CA PHE A 94 -8.30 3.88 5.77
C PHE A 94 -8.04 4.12 4.29
N MET A 95 -9.12 4.25 3.51
CA MET A 95 -9.00 4.43 2.06
C MET A 95 -8.28 5.73 1.73
N VAL A 96 -8.62 6.81 2.41
CA VAL A 96 -7.98 8.11 2.20
C VAL A 96 -6.51 8.08 2.63
N ALA A 97 -6.20 7.47 3.77
CA ALA A 97 -4.83 7.39 4.28
C ALA A 97 -3.92 6.61 3.33
N ILE A 98 -4.39 5.45 2.85
CA ILE A 98 -3.62 4.61 1.93
C ILE A 98 -3.39 5.36 0.60
N THR A 99 -4.42 6.02 0.09
CA THR A 99 -4.32 6.81 -1.14
C THR A 99 -3.28 7.91 -1.01
N LYS A 100 -3.36 8.69 0.05
CA LYS A 100 -2.41 9.79 0.29
C LYS A 100 -0.98 9.29 0.42
N ARG A 101 -0.78 8.17 1.12
CA ARG A 101 0.55 7.60 1.30
C ARG A 101 1.15 7.15 -0.03
N LEU A 102 0.36 6.46 -0.86
CA LEU A 102 0.81 6.00 -2.17
C LEU A 102 1.12 7.17 -3.09
N VAL A 103 0.26 8.18 -3.14
CA VAL A 103 0.49 9.38 -3.96
C VAL A 103 1.79 10.08 -3.55
N ALA A 104 2.03 10.22 -2.26
CA ALA A 104 3.24 10.85 -1.75
C ALA A 104 4.51 10.06 -2.11
N GLU A 105 4.44 8.73 -2.10
CA GLU A 105 5.62 7.89 -2.34
C GLU A 105 5.97 7.71 -3.81
N ILE A 106 4.98 7.50 -4.68
CA ILE A 106 5.25 7.13 -6.08
C ILE A 106 4.79 8.15 -7.11
N ALA A 107 4.06 9.19 -6.71
CA ALA A 107 3.57 10.24 -7.60
C ALA A 107 2.96 9.68 -8.89
N PRO A 108 1.91 8.85 -8.82
CA PRO A 108 1.31 8.26 -10.00
C PRO A 108 0.60 9.31 -10.85
N GLN A 109 0.45 9.05 -12.15
CA GLN A 109 -0.34 9.91 -13.02
C GLN A 109 -1.84 9.85 -12.67
N TRP A 110 -2.28 8.69 -12.16
CA TRP A 110 -3.64 8.42 -11.76
C TRP A 110 -3.64 7.26 -10.78
N LEU A 111 -4.56 7.31 -9.81
CA LEU A 111 -4.71 6.23 -8.83
C LEU A 111 -6.17 6.15 -8.39
N ARG A 112 -6.65 4.93 -8.27
CA ARG A 112 -7.96 4.62 -7.68
C ARG A 112 -7.79 3.52 -6.67
N ILE A 113 -8.44 3.70 -5.51
CA ILE A 113 -8.51 2.66 -4.49
C ILE A 113 -9.98 2.31 -4.23
N GLY A 114 -10.26 1.02 -4.10
CA GLY A 114 -11.57 0.53 -3.69
C GLY A 114 -11.44 -0.38 -2.49
N GLY A 115 -12.29 -0.18 -1.51
CA GLY A 115 -12.38 -1.06 -0.35
C GLY A 115 -13.76 -1.73 -0.32
N TYR A 116 -13.77 -3.04 -0.23
CA TYR A 116 -14.97 -3.87 -0.18
C TYR A 116 -15.01 -4.57 1.18
N TRP A 117 -15.79 -4.00 2.06
CA TRP A 117 -15.89 -4.41 3.46
C TRP A 117 -16.98 -5.45 3.70
#